data_388d3509d704c1914ec7ee806a1df436
#
_entry.id   388d3509d704c1914ec7ee806a1df436
#
_cell.length_a   1.000
_cell.length_b   1.000
_cell.length_c   1.000
_cell.angle_alpha   90.00
_cell.angle_beta   90.00
_cell.angle_gamma   90.00
#
_symmetry.space_group_name_H-M   'P 1'
#
loop_
_entity.id
_entity.type
_entity.pdbx_description
1 polymer ?
#
loop_
_entity_poly.entity_id
_entity_poly.type
_entity_poly.pdbx_seq_one_letter_code
_entity_poly.pdbx_strand_id
1 'polypeptide(L)'
;MYAKTKQENKRGKSISLYCAATFAAFLTLLSCTGNSDRDEMPEGKLAISIEPSSLALTKAGTSFDEWDMIGLSVVGWLDGKEQDLTGIRNEDNVCYMCSSGSFIPDSSPAYYPDRTTKCTFYSYYPHKSKGFEKDSNNLPVEVKSDQNSYYDYKGSDYMVAVERNITPSTAPVPMKFSHILSRVTINLIAGEGCTVPELKKMSVTLKSLYSKAVYDVEKKSFSDLSVKSDINANTISSHSISNGIGGISAIVLPQTFRAGESLFYLGIYDKTLAYKPSGELVFESGKDNVFNVTVTITNMGPSVSVSSEIKDWADGGTITGMADEESKFKGTVNDIEGHTYPYVEIDGIYWFAKNLYTTKLNDGTAIEFREGGNADWMKLETPA
;
A
#
# COMPACT_ATOMS: atom_id res chain seq x y z
N MET A 1 33.12 -40.74 12.00
CA MET A 1 34.57 -40.63 12.26
C MET A 1 34.88 -39.15 12.48
N TYR A 2 35.17 -38.80 13.72
CA TYR A 2 35.34 -37.41 14.17
C TYR A 2 36.75 -36.90 13.85
N ALA A 3 36.85 -35.68 13.38
CA ALA A 3 38.09 -34.91 13.48
C ALA A 3 37.82 -33.55 14.11
N LYS A 4 38.32 -33.38 15.34
CA LYS A 4 38.46 -32.12 16.06
C LYS A 4 39.67 -31.38 15.51
N THR A 5 39.52 -30.09 15.27
CA THR A 5 40.68 -29.19 15.16
C THR A 5 40.49 -28.01 16.13
N LYS A 6 41.50 -27.87 16.99
CA LYS A 6 41.69 -26.76 17.93
C LYS A 6 42.00 -25.46 17.19
N GLN A 7 41.47 -24.37 17.62
CA GLN A 7 41.95 -23.03 17.26
C GLN A 7 42.35 -22.25 18.48
N GLU A 8 43.57 -21.78 18.44
CA GLU A 8 44.22 -20.98 19.47
C GLU A 8 43.80 -19.50 19.41
N ASN A 9 43.72 -18.94 20.58
CA ASN A 9 43.44 -17.56 20.90
C ASN A 9 44.64 -16.66 20.57
N LYS A 10 44.44 -15.58 19.80
CA LYS A 10 45.34 -14.43 19.83
C LYS A 10 44.55 -13.15 20.03
N ARG A 11 44.83 -12.51 21.17
CA ARG A 11 44.39 -11.17 21.57
C ARG A 11 44.98 -10.10 20.64
N GLY A 12 44.18 -9.11 20.28
CA GLY A 12 44.65 -7.90 19.59
C GLY A 12 43.67 -6.73 19.76
N LYS A 13 43.91 -5.94 20.77
CA LYS A 13 43.71 -4.49 20.99
C LYS A 13 42.51 -3.77 20.34
N SER A 14 41.63 -3.32 21.22
CA SER A 14 40.72 -2.19 21.14
C SER A 14 41.36 -0.94 20.49
N ILE A 15 40.66 -0.36 19.50
CA ILE A 15 40.75 1.06 19.20
C ILE A 15 39.32 1.59 19.12
N SER A 16 38.95 2.36 20.14
CA SER A 16 37.78 3.21 20.17
C SER A 16 38.04 4.39 19.22
N LEU A 17 37.14 4.64 18.28
CA LEU A 17 37.10 5.93 17.58
C LEU A 17 35.68 6.43 17.48
N TYR A 18 35.45 7.55 18.14
CA TYR A 18 34.28 8.41 18.01
C TYR A 18 34.09 8.85 16.56
N CYS A 19 32.89 8.73 16.04
CA CYS A 19 32.48 9.49 14.86
C CYS A 19 31.15 10.17 15.14
N ALA A 20 31.28 11.45 15.48
CA ALA A 20 30.19 12.41 15.43
C ALA A 20 29.99 12.88 13.98
N ALA A 21 28.72 13.01 13.64
CA ALA A 21 28.11 13.82 12.58
C ALA A 21 29.01 14.47 11.53
N THR A 22 28.72 14.15 10.25
CA THR A 22 28.56 15.19 9.22
C THR A 22 27.85 14.59 8.02
N PHE A 23 26.62 15.01 7.83
CA PHE A 23 25.86 14.86 6.59
C PHE A 23 26.38 15.95 5.63
N ALA A 24 27.29 15.64 4.74
CA ALA A 24 27.58 16.42 3.54
C ALA A 24 28.58 15.63 2.67
N ALA A 25 28.34 15.67 1.38
CA ALA A 25 29.23 15.21 0.31
C ALA A 25 29.20 13.72 -0.03
N PHE A 26 28.18 13.34 -0.80
CA PHE A 26 28.34 12.28 -1.80
C PHE A 26 28.37 12.94 -3.19
N LEU A 27 29.46 13.61 -3.47
CA LEU A 27 29.88 13.94 -4.83
C LEU A 27 31.35 13.65 -4.93
N THR A 28 31.73 12.94 -5.98
CA THR A 28 33.07 12.57 -6.42
C THR A 28 33.71 11.37 -5.70
N LEU A 29 33.71 10.27 -6.38
CA LEU A 29 34.87 9.51 -6.85
C LEU A 29 34.38 8.20 -7.46
N LEU A 30 34.00 8.23 -8.74
CA LEU A 30 34.01 7.05 -9.57
C LEU A 30 35.26 7.11 -10.46
N SER A 31 36.27 6.37 -10.08
CA SER A 31 37.31 5.98 -10.99
C SER A 31 37.52 4.47 -10.90
N CYS A 32 37.30 3.87 -12.04
CA CYS A 32 37.87 2.64 -12.59
C CYS A 32 37.27 1.26 -12.30
N THR A 33 36.75 0.76 -13.40
CA THR A 33 36.93 -0.53 -14.08
C THR A 33 36.25 -1.76 -13.49
N GLY A 34 35.23 -2.18 -14.19
CA GLY A 34 34.61 -3.48 -14.12
C GLY A 34 33.29 -3.46 -14.90
N ASN A 35 33.30 -4.03 -16.11
CA ASN A 35 32.12 -4.23 -16.93
C ASN A 35 31.03 -4.95 -16.12
N SER A 36 29.97 -4.24 -15.84
CA SER A 36 28.64 -4.76 -15.66
C SER A 36 27.70 -3.78 -16.33
N ASP A 37 26.83 -4.27 -17.17
CA ASP A 37 25.76 -3.50 -17.82
C ASP A 37 24.86 -2.87 -16.74
N ARG A 38 25.37 -1.80 -16.13
CA ARG A 38 24.54 -0.79 -15.47
C ARG A 38 24.14 0.15 -16.58
N ASP A 39 22.85 0.30 -16.81
CA ASP A 39 22.30 1.35 -17.65
C ASP A 39 23.06 2.65 -17.38
N GLU A 40 23.96 3.03 -18.31
CA GLU A 40 24.69 4.28 -18.22
C GLU A 40 23.66 5.40 -18.13
N MET A 41 23.73 6.19 -17.05
CA MET A 41 22.90 7.40 -16.91
C MET A 41 23.08 8.23 -18.19
N PRO A 42 22.01 8.54 -18.91
CA PRO A 42 22.11 9.34 -20.13
C PRO A 42 22.80 10.66 -19.80
N GLU A 43 23.93 10.97 -20.47
CA GLU A 43 24.69 12.19 -20.22
C GLU A 43 23.77 13.42 -20.25
N GLY A 44 23.72 14.14 -19.12
CA GLY A 44 23.01 15.42 -19.02
C GLY A 44 21.55 15.35 -18.55
N LYS A 45 20.93 14.17 -18.39
CA LYS A 45 19.57 14.05 -17.84
C LYS A 45 19.54 14.26 -16.33
N LEU A 46 18.50 14.92 -15.83
CA LEU A 46 18.25 15.14 -14.41
C LEU A 46 17.23 14.13 -13.91
N ALA A 47 17.65 13.25 -12.99
CA ALA A 47 16.76 12.27 -12.38
C ALA A 47 15.73 12.96 -11.47
N ILE A 48 14.50 12.44 -11.48
CA ILE A 48 13.40 12.92 -10.66
C ILE A 48 13.42 12.17 -9.33
N SER A 49 13.43 12.95 -8.25
CA SER A 49 13.20 12.48 -6.89
C SER A 49 11.83 12.95 -6.42
N ILE A 50 11.07 12.08 -5.77
CA ILE A 50 9.74 12.37 -5.23
C ILE A 50 9.64 11.90 -3.77
N GLU A 51 8.80 12.56 -3.00
CA GLU A 51 8.51 12.20 -1.63
C GLU A 51 7.02 12.35 -1.31
N PRO A 52 6.45 11.61 -0.35
CA PRO A 52 5.12 11.89 0.15
C PRO A 52 5.09 13.30 0.77
N SER A 53 4.07 14.09 0.46
CA SER A 53 3.94 15.43 1.05
C SER A 53 3.85 15.35 2.58
N SER A 54 4.67 16.14 3.28
CA SER A 54 4.66 16.23 4.75
C SER A 54 3.32 16.72 5.33
N LEU A 55 2.48 17.37 4.54
CA LEU A 55 1.10 17.69 4.91
C LEU A 55 0.21 16.44 5.05
N ALA A 56 0.62 15.34 4.43
CA ALA A 56 0.01 14.03 4.60
C ALA A 56 0.47 13.31 5.89
N LEU A 57 1.54 13.75 6.54
CA LEU A 57 2.06 13.20 7.80
C LEU A 57 1.44 13.82 9.06
N THR A 58 0.61 14.85 8.95
CA THR A 58 -0.15 15.36 10.07
C THR A 58 -1.39 14.49 10.29
N LYS A 59 -1.44 13.77 11.40
CA LYS A 59 -2.55 12.98 12.05
C LYS A 59 -3.77 12.51 11.21
N ALA A 60 -3.86 12.82 9.93
CA ALA A 60 -4.89 12.44 8.95
C ALA A 60 -4.28 12.14 7.58
N GLY A 61 -2.98 11.87 7.49
CA GLY A 61 -2.29 11.68 6.22
C GLY A 61 -2.30 10.24 5.76
N THR A 62 -2.33 10.06 4.44
CA THR A 62 -2.02 8.81 3.77
C THR A 62 -0.65 8.33 4.22
N SER A 63 -0.59 7.27 5.00
CA SER A 63 0.67 6.61 5.30
C SER A 63 0.91 5.52 4.27
N PHE A 64 1.97 5.65 3.50
CA PHE A 64 2.47 4.55 2.69
C PHE A 64 3.24 3.60 3.61
N ASP A 65 2.91 2.33 3.51
CA ASP A 65 3.68 1.29 4.18
C ASP A 65 4.97 1.02 3.41
N GLU A 66 5.95 0.45 4.10
CA GLU A 66 7.17 0.00 3.45
C GLU A 66 6.83 -0.93 2.28
N TRP A 67 7.42 -0.68 1.11
CA TRP A 67 7.20 -1.39 -0.15
C TRP A 67 5.88 -1.10 -0.90
N ASP A 68 5.08 -0.15 -0.44
CA ASP A 68 3.99 0.35 -1.27
C ASP A 68 4.56 0.94 -2.57
N MET A 69 3.96 0.58 -3.69
CA MET A 69 4.44 0.99 -5.01
C MET A 69 3.48 1.96 -5.67
N ILE A 70 4.02 3.02 -6.22
CA ILE A 70 3.28 4.03 -6.99
C ILE A 70 3.75 4.07 -8.44
N GLY A 71 2.86 4.48 -9.34
CA GLY A 71 3.21 4.80 -10.73
C GLY A 71 3.36 6.30 -10.91
N LEU A 72 4.41 6.74 -11.60
CA LEU A 72 4.66 8.14 -11.96
C LEU A 72 4.67 8.31 -13.47
N SER A 73 3.87 9.26 -13.96
CA SER A 73 3.93 9.75 -15.34
C SER A 73 4.26 11.24 -15.33
N VAL A 74 5.11 11.67 -16.26
CA VAL A 74 5.61 13.04 -16.33
C VAL A 74 5.31 13.63 -17.70
N VAL A 75 4.67 14.79 -17.71
CA VAL A 75 4.30 15.52 -18.92
C VAL A 75 4.99 16.88 -18.92
N GLY A 76 5.87 17.14 -19.89
CA GLY A 76 6.52 18.42 -20.07
C GLY A 76 5.58 19.47 -20.66
N TRP A 77 5.76 20.72 -20.27
CA TRP A 77 5.02 21.83 -20.87
C TRP A 77 5.51 22.08 -22.29
N LEU A 78 4.57 22.38 -23.21
CA LEU A 78 4.86 22.68 -24.59
C LEU A 78 4.67 24.18 -24.85
N ASP A 79 5.69 24.85 -25.41
CA ASP A 79 5.69 26.28 -25.68
C ASP A 79 5.27 27.14 -24.45
N GLY A 80 5.72 26.75 -23.27
CA GLY A 80 5.40 27.39 -22.00
C GLY A 80 3.97 27.17 -21.51
N LYS A 81 3.21 26.26 -22.16
CA LYS A 81 1.84 25.91 -21.78
C LYS A 81 1.79 24.54 -21.14
N GLU A 82 1.07 24.46 -20.03
CA GLU A 82 0.78 23.20 -19.37
C GLU A 82 0.09 22.22 -20.30
N GLN A 83 0.48 20.96 -20.21
CA GLN A 83 -0.14 19.82 -20.89
C GLN A 83 -0.67 18.83 -19.84
N ASP A 84 -1.71 18.12 -20.18
CA ASP A 84 -2.23 16.99 -19.42
C ASP A 84 -1.74 15.65 -19.98
N LEU A 85 -2.24 14.53 -19.47
CA LEU A 85 -1.84 13.18 -19.90
C LEU A 85 -2.23 12.84 -21.34
N THR A 86 -3.04 13.66 -22.02
CA THR A 86 -3.34 13.50 -23.45
C THR A 86 -2.20 13.99 -24.35
N GLY A 87 -1.27 14.77 -23.77
CA GLY A 87 -0.07 15.24 -24.45
C GLY A 87 1.05 14.20 -24.47
N ILE A 88 2.25 14.65 -24.84
CA ILE A 88 3.42 13.78 -24.89
C ILE A 88 3.92 13.52 -23.49
N ARG A 89 3.86 12.28 -23.04
CA ARG A 89 4.45 11.84 -21.77
C ARG A 89 5.95 11.64 -21.97
N ASN A 90 6.74 12.38 -21.21
CA ASN A 90 8.19 12.26 -21.20
C ASN A 90 8.62 10.99 -20.45
N GLU A 91 7.88 10.66 -19.40
CA GLU A 91 8.00 9.42 -18.63
C GLU A 91 6.59 8.87 -18.41
N ASP A 92 6.42 7.57 -18.47
CA ASP A 92 5.12 6.94 -18.32
C ASP A 92 5.18 5.71 -17.43
N ASN A 93 4.34 5.72 -16.40
CA ASN A 93 4.15 4.63 -15.45
C ASN A 93 5.46 4.12 -14.78
N VAL A 94 6.40 5.00 -14.52
CA VAL A 94 7.64 4.64 -13.82
C VAL A 94 7.32 4.24 -12.40
N CYS A 95 7.78 3.05 -11.99
CA CYS A 95 7.52 2.51 -10.66
C CYS A 95 8.46 3.10 -9.61
N TYR A 96 7.88 3.64 -8.55
CA TYR A 96 8.59 4.04 -7.33
C TYR A 96 8.03 3.27 -6.14
N MET A 97 8.90 2.91 -5.23
CA MET A 97 8.59 2.13 -4.04
C MET A 97 8.82 2.97 -2.78
N CYS A 98 7.92 2.89 -1.83
CA CYS A 98 8.10 3.51 -0.52
C CYS A 98 9.17 2.76 0.27
N SER A 99 10.19 3.46 0.71
CA SER A 99 11.22 2.92 1.60
C SER A 99 11.64 3.99 2.61
N SER A 100 11.53 3.65 3.88
CA SER A 100 11.85 4.56 5.00
C SER A 100 11.17 5.93 4.90
N GLY A 101 9.93 5.95 4.42
CA GLY A 101 9.12 7.16 4.28
C GLY A 101 9.45 8.02 3.06
N SER A 102 10.30 7.55 2.15
CA SER A 102 10.63 8.19 0.88
C SER A 102 10.29 7.29 -0.29
N PHE A 103 10.09 7.85 -1.48
CA PHE A 103 9.91 7.06 -2.69
C PHE A 103 11.24 6.89 -3.41
N ILE A 104 11.66 5.65 -3.61
CA ILE A 104 12.84 5.28 -4.39
C ILE A 104 12.40 4.59 -5.69
N PRO A 105 13.08 4.78 -6.83
CA PRO A 105 12.74 4.07 -8.06
C PRO A 105 12.97 2.56 -7.88
N ASP A 106 12.02 1.75 -8.35
CA ASP A 106 12.11 0.27 -8.30
C ASP A 106 13.25 -0.24 -9.19
N SER A 107 13.45 0.39 -10.33
CA SER A 107 14.55 0.07 -11.26
C SER A 107 15.28 1.35 -11.68
N SER A 108 14.84 1.99 -12.77
CA SER A 108 15.40 3.26 -13.24
C SER A 108 14.52 4.41 -12.80
N PRO A 109 15.10 5.57 -12.38
CA PRO A 109 14.32 6.75 -12.06
C PRO A 109 13.67 7.34 -13.32
N ALA A 110 12.58 8.06 -13.15
CA ALA A 110 12.08 8.98 -14.16
C ALA A 110 13.05 10.17 -14.33
N TYR A 111 13.04 10.81 -15.49
CA TYR A 111 13.90 11.94 -15.80
C TYR A 111 13.09 13.14 -16.27
N TYR A 112 13.57 14.33 -15.94
CA TYR A 112 13.07 15.55 -16.59
C TYR A 112 13.42 15.53 -18.08
N PRO A 113 12.55 16.07 -18.97
CA PRO A 113 12.84 16.15 -20.42
C PRO A 113 14.12 16.93 -20.71
N ASP A 114 14.35 18.00 -19.95
CA ASP A 114 15.54 18.84 -19.96
C ASP A 114 15.65 19.59 -18.62
N ARG A 115 16.54 20.58 -18.53
CA ARG A 115 16.81 21.34 -17.29
C ARG A 115 15.93 22.61 -17.14
N THR A 116 15.07 22.90 -18.08
CA THR A 116 14.33 24.17 -18.16
C THR A 116 12.82 23.99 -18.32
N THR A 117 12.41 22.90 -18.99
CA THR A 117 11.00 22.63 -19.26
C THR A 117 10.26 22.29 -17.98
N LYS A 118 9.26 23.09 -17.65
CA LYS A 118 8.35 22.77 -16.53
C LYS A 118 7.56 21.51 -16.83
N CYS A 119 7.19 20.80 -15.77
CA CYS A 119 6.46 19.53 -15.87
C CYS A 119 5.22 19.52 -15.00
N THR A 120 4.28 18.67 -15.38
CA THR A 120 3.19 18.19 -14.54
C THR A 120 3.41 16.72 -14.22
N PHE A 121 3.32 16.36 -12.95
CA PHE A 121 3.50 15.00 -12.47
C PHE A 121 2.15 14.41 -12.12
N TYR A 122 1.89 13.23 -12.66
CA TYR A 122 0.72 12.43 -12.37
C TYR A 122 1.18 11.14 -11.70
N SER A 123 0.70 10.89 -10.51
CA SER A 123 1.03 9.67 -9.79
C SER A 123 -0.21 8.99 -9.24
N TYR A 124 -0.15 7.68 -9.10
CA TYR A 124 -1.24 6.89 -8.55
C TYR A 124 -0.72 5.71 -7.74
N TYR A 125 -1.52 5.26 -6.81
CA TYR A 125 -1.35 4.07 -5.99
C TYR A 125 -2.61 3.19 -6.10
N PRO A 126 -2.50 1.87 -6.01
CA PRO A 126 -1.29 1.05 -6.09
C PRO A 126 -0.78 0.92 -7.52
N HIS A 127 0.54 0.81 -7.70
CA HIS A 127 1.14 0.62 -9.03
C HIS A 127 0.56 -0.60 -9.74
N LYS A 128 0.30 -0.47 -11.02
CA LYS A 128 -0.16 -1.53 -11.93
C LYS A 128 0.72 -1.54 -13.18
N SER A 129 0.84 -2.69 -13.82
CA SER A 129 1.57 -2.82 -15.09
C SER A 129 1.02 -1.93 -16.21
N LYS A 130 -0.26 -1.60 -16.14
CA LYS A 130 -0.90 -0.57 -16.95
C LYS A 130 -1.37 0.53 -16.02
N GLY A 131 -0.80 1.71 -16.17
CA GLY A 131 -1.16 2.91 -15.42
C GLY A 131 -2.28 3.68 -16.08
N PHE A 132 -2.07 5.00 -16.23
CA PHE A 132 -2.97 5.83 -17.02
C PHE A 132 -3.06 5.34 -18.45
N GLU A 133 -4.26 5.28 -19.02
CA GLU A 133 -4.46 4.89 -20.41
C GLU A 133 -3.68 5.81 -21.34
N LYS A 134 -3.24 5.26 -22.47
CA LYS A 134 -2.50 6.02 -23.46
C LYS A 134 -3.39 7.14 -24.04
N ASP A 135 -2.82 8.30 -24.26
CA ASP A 135 -3.46 9.46 -24.89
C ASP A 135 -4.78 9.88 -24.22
N SER A 136 -4.89 9.65 -22.91
CA SER A 136 -6.07 9.99 -22.13
C SER A 136 -5.71 10.39 -20.70
N ASN A 137 -6.66 11.00 -19.98
CA ASN A 137 -6.56 11.31 -18.56
C ASN A 137 -7.13 10.20 -17.67
N ASN A 138 -7.32 9.01 -18.20
CA ASN A 138 -8.05 7.93 -17.59
C ASN A 138 -7.14 6.97 -16.83
N LEU A 139 -7.55 6.61 -15.61
CA LEU A 139 -6.99 5.54 -14.82
C LEU A 139 -8.04 4.43 -14.65
N PRO A 140 -7.82 3.23 -15.21
CA PRO A 140 -8.68 2.08 -14.91
C PRO A 140 -8.58 1.68 -13.45
N VAL A 141 -9.73 1.51 -12.80
CA VAL A 141 -9.84 1.20 -11.37
C VAL A 141 -10.64 -0.09 -11.19
N GLU A 142 -10.12 -0.99 -10.36
CA GLU A 142 -10.80 -2.24 -10.01
C GLU A 142 -10.62 -2.53 -8.52
N VAL A 143 -11.73 -2.66 -7.78
CA VAL A 143 -11.72 -3.11 -6.39
C VAL A 143 -11.86 -4.63 -6.32
N LYS A 144 -11.18 -5.27 -5.40
CA LYS A 144 -11.24 -6.72 -5.18
C LYS A 144 -12.55 -7.11 -4.50
N SER A 145 -13.11 -8.24 -4.93
CA SER A 145 -14.32 -8.82 -4.33
C SER A 145 -14.05 -9.49 -2.97
N ASP A 146 -12.85 -9.98 -2.74
CA ASP A 146 -12.41 -10.43 -1.42
C ASP A 146 -11.33 -9.47 -0.91
N GLN A 147 -11.68 -8.68 0.10
CA GLN A 147 -10.77 -7.73 0.72
C GLN A 147 -10.33 -8.20 2.11
N ASN A 148 -10.59 -9.46 2.47
CA ASN A 148 -10.21 -10.04 3.76
C ASN A 148 -8.73 -10.51 3.78
N SER A 149 -7.89 -9.92 2.93
CA SER A 149 -6.44 -10.00 3.01
C SER A 149 -5.85 -8.60 3.01
N TYR A 150 -4.70 -8.42 3.63
CA TYR A 150 -3.99 -7.15 3.64
C TYR A 150 -3.72 -6.64 2.21
N TYR A 151 -3.22 -7.52 1.34
CA TYR A 151 -2.83 -7.15 -0.02
C TYR A 151 -4.03 -6.80 -0.92
N ASP A 152 -5.13 -7.54 -0.80
CA ASP A 152 -6.33 -7.28 -1.61
C ASP A 152 -7.04 -6.00 -1.15
N TYR A 153 -7.06 -5.75 0.17
CA TYR A 153 -7.57 -4.51 0.74
C TYR A 153 -6.73 -3.31 0.26
N LYS A 154 -5.42 -3.33 0.48
CA LYS A 154 -4.49 -2.29 0.01
C LYS A 154 -4.50 -2.17 -1.52
N GLY A 155 -4.59 -3.28 -2.24
CA GLY A 155 -4.69 -3.31 -3.70
C GLY A 155 -5.97 -2.72 -4.27
N SER A 156 -6.99 -2.51 -3.42
CA SER A 156 -8.24 -1.82 -3.75
C SER A 156 -8.21 -0.33 -3.38
N ASP A 157 -7.23 0.14 -2.61
CA ASP A 157 -7.15 1.51 -2.12
C ASP A 157 -6.43 2.41 -3.13
N TYR A 158 -7.18 2.92 -4.10
CA TYR A 158 -6.60 3.81 -5.10
C TYR A 158 -6.48 5.24 -4.58
N MET A 159 -5.26 5.77 -4.72
CA MET A 159 -4.94 7.18 -4.45
C MET A 159 -4.32 7.83 -5.69
N VAL A 160 -4.50 9.13 -5.84
CA VAL A 160 -3.94 9.92 -6.93
C VAL A 160 -3.30 11.19 -6.40
N ALA A 161 -2.17 11.58 -6.98
CA ALA A 161 -1.51 12.87 -6.78
C ALA A 161 -1.25 13.54 -8.13
N VAL A 162 -1.49 14.83 -8.23
CA VAL A 162 -1.14 15.64 -9.40
C VAL A 162 -0.42 16.90 -8.93
N GLU A 163 0.85 17.01 -9.29
CA GLU A 163 1.67 18.18 -8.96
C GLU A 163 2.04 18.93 -10.24
N ARG A 164 1.71 20.22 -10.27
CA ARG A 164 1.78 21.05 -11.48
C ARG A 164 2.88 22.09 -11.38
N ASN A 165 3.29 22.58 -12.54
CA ASN A 165 4.25 23.69 -12.63
C ASN A 165 5.61 23.38 -11.94
N ILE A 166 6.04 22.12 -12.01
CA ILE A 166 7.30 21.67 -11.41
C ILE A 166 8.46 22.12 -12.28
N THR A 167 9.35 22.88 -11.69
CA THR A 167 10.62 23.28 -12.32
C THR A 167 11.69 22.20 -12.05
N PRO A 168 12.45 21.77 -13.09
CA PRO A 168 13.49 20.77 -12.92
C PRO A 168 14.48 21.13 -11.81
N SER A 169 14.67 20.21 -10.86
CA SER A 169 15.62 20.38 -9.75
C SER A 169 16.07 19.02 -9.20
N THR A 170 17.11 19.01 -8.39
CA THR A 170 17.56 17.82 -7.65
C THR A 170 16.80 17.62 -6.33
N ALA A 171 16.01 18.61 -5.91
CA ALA A 171 15.19 18.48 -4.69
C ALA A 171 14.01 17.52 -4.93
N PRO A 172 13.65 16.70 -3.95
CA PRO A 172 12.46 15.86 -4.05
C PRO A 172 11.19 16.71 -4.26
N VAL A 173 10.31 16.23 -5.13
CA VAL A 173 9.00 16.85 -5.36
C VAL A 173 8.00 16.24 -4.38
N PRO A 174 7.37 17.07 -3.51
CA PRO A 174 6.37 16.56 -2.57
C PRO A 174 5.08 16.21 -3.30
N MET A 175 4.70 14.92 -3.27
CA MET A 175 3.48 14.40 -3.89
C MET A 175 2.35 14.32 -2.88
N LYS A 176 1.24 15.03 -3.12
CA LYS A 176 0.07 15.00 -2.25
C LYS A 176 -0.96 14.01 -2.77
N PHE A 177 -0.95 12.81 -2.23
CA PHE A 177 -1.93 11.79 -2.57
C PHE A 177 -3.28 12.02 -1.86
N SER A 178 -4.35 11.63 -2.54
CA SER A 178 -5.71 11.63 -2.00
C SER A 178 -6.44 10.36 -2.43
N HIS A 179 -7.21 9.75 -1.52
CA HIS A 179 -8.08 8.63 -1.86
C HIS A 179 -9.12 9.07 -2.88
N ILE A 180 -9.26 8.31 -3.95
CA ILE A 180 -10.28 8.56 -4.98
C ILE A 180 -11.48 7.64 -4.82
N LEU A 181 -11.41 6.61 -3.98
CA LEU A 181 -12.50 5.69 -3.69
C LEU A 181 -13.23 6.08 -2.41
N SER A 182 -14.25 5.31 -2.05
CA SER A 182 -14.98 5.43 -0.81
C SER A 182 -14.68 4.25 0.10
N ARG A 183 -14.68 4.48 1.41
CA ARG A 183 -14.59 3.41 2.41
C ARG A 183 -15.94 3.20 3.06
N VAL A 184 -16.27 1.95 3.34
CA VAL A 184 -17.37 1.54 4.22
C VAL A 184 -16.76 0.90 5.45
N THR A 185 -17.03 1.47 6.62
CA THR A 185 -16.58 0.95 7.91
C THR A 185 -17.77 0.45 8.71
N ILE A 186 -17.70 -0.76 9.23
CA ILE A 186 -18.75 -1.39 10.03
C ILE A 186 -18.21 -1.70 11.42
N ASN A 187 -18.87 -1.13 12.42
CA ASN A 187 -18.63 -1.39 13.82
C ASN A 187 -19.77 -2.29 14.34
N LEU A 188 -19.43 -3.46 14.85
CA LEU A 188 -20.38 -4.39 15.46
C LEU A 188 -20.42 -4.17 16.96
N ILE A 189 -21.60 -3.94 17.51
CA ILE A 189 -21.85 -3.66 18.93
C ILE A 189 -22.72 -4.78 19.50
N ALA A 190 -22.33 -5.34 20.64
CA ALA A 190 -23.12 -6.36 21.32
C ALA A 190 -24.33 -5.71 22.02
N GLY A 191 -25.52 -6.07 21.56
CA GLY A 191 -26.80 -5.77 22.16
C GLY A 191 -27.26 -6.86 23.14
N GLU A 192 -28.52 -6.85 23.52
CA GLU A 192 -29.09 -7.85 24.43
C GLU A 192 -28.93 -9.28 23.90
N GLY A 193 -28.45 -10.18 24.74
CA GLY A 193 -28.25 -11.58 24.41
C GLY A 193 -27.08 -11.87 23.47
N CYS A 194 -26.36 -10.87 22.98
CA CYS A 194 -25.18 -11.01 22.12
C CYS A 194 -23.90 -10.71 22.92
N THR A 195 -22.85 -11.42 22.62
CA THR A 195 -21.52 -11.22 23.27
C THR A 195 -20.46 -10.84 22.25
N VAL A 196 -19.39 -10.15 22.69
CA VAL A 196 -18.26 -9.77 21.83
C VAL A 196 -17.59 -10.97 21.15
N PRO A 197 -17.39 -12.14 21.82
CA PRO A 197 -16.92 -13.35 21.16
C PRO A 197 -17.78 -13.86 20.01
N GLU A 198 -19.10 -13.63 20.05
CA GLU A 198 -20.01 -13.98 18.95
C GLU A 198 -19.84 -13.02 17.77
N LEU A 199 -19.68 -11.71 18.05
CA LEU A 199 -19.39 -10.71 17.01
C LEU A 199 -18.10 -11.04 16.24
N LYS A 200 -17.07 -11.56 16.92
CA LYS A 200 -15.80 -11.96 16.29
C LYS A 200 -15.93 -13.10 15.27
N LYS A 201 -17.02 -13.86 15.30
CA LYS A 201 -17.29 -14.95 14.37
C LYS A 201 -18.14 -14.52 13.18
N MET A 202 -18.61 -13.28 13.16
CA MET A 202 -19.48 -12.78 12.11
C MET A 202 -18.69 -12.47 10.84
N SER A 203 -19.26 -12.83 9.70
CA SER A 203 -18.80 -12.38 8.40
C SER A 203 -19.58 -11.14 7.96
N VAL A 204 -18.92 -10.26 7.23
CA VAL A 204 -19.54 -9.06 6.65
C VAL A 204 -19.29 -9.05 5.15
N THR A 205 -20.36 -9.04 4.37
CA THR A 205 -20.29 -9.00 2.90
C THR A 205 -21.18 -7.88 2.36
N LEU A 206 -20.58 -6.91 1.68
CA LEU A 206 -21.33 -5.89 0.95
C LEU A 206 -21.88 -6.49 -0.36
N LYS A 207 -23.07 -6.06 -0.76
CA LYS A 207 -23.84 -6.73 -1.81
C LYS A 207 -23.98 -5.92 -3.09
N SER A 208 -23.72 -6.57 -4.23
CA SER A 208 -24.06 -6.06 -5.57
C SER A 208 -23.52 -4.66 -5.87
N LEU A 209 -22.30 -4.34 -5.43
CA LEU A 209 -21.63 -3.06 -5.73
C LEU A 209 -20.85 -3.14 -7.04
N TYR A 210 -20.77 -2.04 -7.77
CA TYR A 210 -19.85 -1.94 -8.91
C TYR A 210 -18.41 -2.07 -8.44
N SER A 211 -17.61 -2.85 -9.17
CA SER A 211 -16.21 -3.14 -8.82
C SER A 211 -15.20 -2.64 -9.84
N LYS A 212 -15.63 -2.21 -11.04
CA LYS A 212 -14.77 -1.64 -12.07
C LYS A 212 -15.31 -0.30 -12.55
N ALA A 213 -14.39 0.62 -12.80
CA ALA A 213 -14.70 1.95 -13.34
C ALA A 213 -13.46 2.56 -14.01
N VAL A 214 -13.65 3.69 -14.64
CA VAL A 214 -12.57 4.55 -15.15
C VAL A 214 -12.60 5.87 -14.40
N TYR A 215 -11.44 6.31 -13.90
CA TYR A 215 -11.29 7.59 -13.23
C TYR A 215 -10.57 8.58 -14.15
N ASP A 216 -11.23 9.69 -14.47
CA ASP A 216 -10.62 10.83 -15.17
C ASP A 216 -9.92 11.73 -14.12
N VAL A 217 -8.58 11.79 -14.17
CA VAL A 217 -7.77 12.49 -13.17
C VAL A 217 -7.91 14.02 -13.26
N GLU A 218 -8.23 14.54 -14.45
CA GLU A 218 -8.45 15.98 -14.65
C GLU A 218 -9.82 16.43 -14.18
N LYS A 219 -10.86 15.67 -14.53
CA LYS A 219 -12.24 15.95 -14.11
C LYS A 219 -12.52 15.51 -12.69
N LYS A 220 -11.65 14.68 -12.10
CA LYS A 220 -11.81 14.06 -10.77
C LYS A 220 -13.16 13.35 -10.64
N SER A 221 -13.52 12.57 -11.66
CA SER A 221 -14.80 11.89 -11.74
C SER A 221 -14.67 10.47 -12.29
N PHE A 222 -15.61 9.62 -11.90
CA PHE A 222 -15.71 8.25 -12.38
C PHE A 222 -16.70 8.15 -13.55
N SER A 223 -16.39 7.28 -14.50
CA SER A 223 -17.26 6.81 -15.57
C SER A 223 -17.19 5.29 -15.69
N ASP A 224 -18.03 4.72 -16.58
CA ASP A 224 -18.00 3.31 -17.00
C ASP A 224 -18.07 2.31 -15.84
N LEU A 225 -18.85 2.65 -14.80
CA LEU A 225 -19.11 1.72 -13.71
C LEU A 225 -19.68 0.40 -14.26
N SER A 226 -18.98 -0.68 -13.98
CA SER A 226 -19.29 -2.00 -14.54
C SER A 226 -18.96 -3.12 -13.56
N VAL A 227 -19.40 -4.32 -13.86
CA VAL A 227 -19.18 -5.54 -13.10
C VAL A 227 -19.63 -5.39 -11.64
N LYS A 228 -20.90 -5.71 -11.37
CA LYS A 228 -21.38 -5.82 -10.00
C LYS A 228 -20.88 -7.10 -9.34
N SER A 229 -20.37 -6.96 -8.13
CA SER A 229 -19.90 -8.07 -7.30
C SER A 229 -20.24 -7.85 -5.83
N ASP A 230 -20.28 -8.93 -5.09
CA ASP A 230 -20.27 -8.88 -3.64
C ASP A 230 -18.83 -8.64 -3.18
N ILE A 231 -18.67 -7.90 -2.06
CA ILE A 231 -17.36 -7.58 -1.50
C ILE A 231 -17.28 -8.12 -0.08
N ASN A 232 -16.40 -9.08 0.17
CA ASN A 232 -16.08 -9.54 1.51
C ASN A 232 -15.21 -8.50 2.21
N ALA A 233 -15.72 -7.97 3.32
CA ALA A 233 -15.03 -6.90 4.04
C ALA A 233 -13.78 -7.41 4.76
N ASN A 234 -12.79 -6.53 4.91
CA ASN A 234 -11.59 -6.75 5.70
C ASN A 234 -11.93 -6.80 7.19
N THR A 235 -11.68 -7.95 7.81
CA THR A 235 -11.81 -8.16 9.25
C THR A 235 -10.45 -8.15 9.97
N ILE A 236 -9.34 -8.24 9.24
CA ILE A 236 -7.98 -8.34 9.80
C ILE A 236 -7.60 -7.06 10.54
N SER A 237 -8.02 -5.90 10.03
CA SER A 237 -7.78 -4.60 10.65
C SER A 237 -8.78 -4.26 11.76
N SER A 238 -9.69 -5.18 12.09
CA SER A 238 -10.67 -4.96 13.14
C SER A 238 -10.02 -4.94 14.52
N HIS A 239 -10.56 -4.09 15.39
CA HIS A 239 -10.05 -3.88 16.73
C HIS A 239 -11.20 -3.89 17.76
N SER A 240 -10.85 -4.08 19.03
CA SER A 240 -11.83 -4.03 20.11
C SER A 240 -12.27 -2.59 20.37
N ILE A 241 -13.57 -2.37 20.45
CA ILE A 241 -14.19 -1.13 20.90
C ILE A 241 -15.02 -1.42 22.16
N SER A 242 -15.56 -0.36 22.79
CA SER A 242 -16.46 -0.53 23.95
C SER A 242 -17.66 -1.41 23.56
N ASN A 243 -17.75 -2.58 24.18
CA ASN A 243 -18.80 -3.59 23.94
C ASN A 243 -18.95 -4.05 22.48
N GLY A 244 -17.81 -4.11 21.73
CA GLY A 244 -17.92 -4.48 20.31
C GLY A 244 -16.60 -4.67 19.58
N ILE A 245 -16.69 -4.68 18.26
CA ILE A 245 -15.59 -4.77 17.31
C ILE A 245 -15.75 -3.65 16.30
N GLY A 246 -14.73 -2.81 16.19
CA GLY A 246 -14.68 -1.71 15.21
C GLY A 246 -13.74 -1.99 14.06
N GLY A 247 -13.86 -1.21 12.99
CA GLY A 247 -12.92 -1.18 11.90
C GLY A 247 -13.03 -2.32 10.87
N ILE A 248 -14.12 -3.10 10.88
CA ILE A 248 -14.41 -3.99 9.75
C ILE A 248 -14.71 -3.08 8.55
N SER A 249 -13.95 -3.21 7.47
CA SER A 249 -14.04 -2.22 6.40
C SER A 249 -13.94 -2.82 5.00
N ALA A 250 -14.48 -2.10 4.03
CA ALA A 250 -14.33 -2.41 2.62
C ALA A 250 -14.13 -1.11 1.83
N ILE A 251 -13.30 -1.17 0.81
CA ILE A 251 -13.10 -0.10 -0.16
C ILE A 251 -14.04 -0.36 -1.34
N VAL A 252 -14.78 0.66 -1.73
CA VAL A 252 -15.82 0.57 -2.75
C VAL A 252 -15.67 1.72 -3.74
N LEU A 253 -16.12 1.52 -4.98
CA LEU A 253 -16.22 2.62 -5.93
C LEU A 253 -17.25 3.65 -5.47
N PRO A 254 -17.02 4.94 -5.71
CA PRO A 254 -18.05 5.96 -5.59
C PRO A 254 -19.25 5.61 -6.46
N GLN A 255 -20.40 5.45 -5.82
CA GLN A 255 -21.64 5.05 -6.48
C GLN A 255 -22.85 5.34 -5.60
N THR A 256 -24.02 5.41 -6.21
CA THR A 256 -25.29 5.52 -5.50
C THR A 256 -25.88 4.14 -5.24
N PHE A 257 -26.29 3.90 -4.00
CA PHE A 257 -26.95 2.70 -3.56
C PHE A 257 -28.41 2.98 -3.22
N ARG A 258 -29.34 2.20 -3.78
CA ARG A 258 -30.76 2.46 -3.68
C ARG A 258 -31.37 2.06 -2.34
N ALA A 259 -32.34 2.84 -1.90
CA ALA A 259 -33.14 2.49 -0.73
C ALA A 259 -33.83 1.11 -0.88
N GLY A 260 -33.88 0.36 0.22
CA GLY A 260 -34.56 -0.95 0.28
C GLY A 260 -33.80 -2.13 -0.34
N GLU A 261 -32.71 -1.89 -1.08
CA GLU A 261 -31.80 -2.96 -1.52
C GLU A 261 -30.90 -3.41 -0.35
N SER A 262 -30.44 -4.66 -0.36
CA SER A 262 -29.55 -5.17 0.69
C SER A 262 -28.14 -4.64 0.50
N LEU A 263 -27.68 -3.73 1.38
CA LEU A 263 -26.35 -3.15 1.31
C LEU A 263 -25.29 -4.12 1.81
N PHE A 264 -25.50 -4.72 2.97
CA PHE A 264 -24.58 -5.74 3.47
C PHE A 264 -25.30 -6.87 4.19
N TYR A 265 -24.65 -8.01 4.19
CA TYR A 265 -25.06 -9.20 4.94
C TYR A 265 -24.09 -9.42 6.11
N LEU A 266 -24.67 -9.79 7.24
CA LEU A 266 -23.98 -10.27 8.43
C LEU A 266 -24.29 -11.73 8.62
N GLY A 267 -23.28 -12.59 8.49
CA GLY A 267 -23.39 -14.01 8.78
C GLY A 267 -23.17 -14.25 10.26
N ILE A 268 -24.16 -14.86 10.94
CA ILE A 268 -24.05 -15.29 12.34
C ILE A 268 -24.64 -16.68 12.49
N TYR A 269 -23.84 -17.64 12.99
CA TYR A 269 -24.21 -19.06 13.04
C TYR A 269 -24.64 -19.58 11.65
N ASP A 270 -25.84 -20.10 11.53
CA ASP A 270 -26.47 -20.56 10.30
C ASP A 270 -27.39 -19.52 9.65
N LYS A 271 -27.42 -18.29 10.17
CA LYS A 271 -28.31 -17.23 9.73
C LYS A 271 -27.56 -16.08 9.05
N THR A 272 -28.24 -15.42 8.14
CA THR A 272 -27.80 -14.22 7.47
C THR A 272 -28.76 -13.07 7.76
N LEU A 273 -28.25 -11.98 8.32
CA LEU A 273 -28.99 -10.76 8.55
C LEU A 273 -28.66 -9.76 7.43
N ALA A 274 -29.70 -9.21 6.80
CA ALA A 274 -29.53 -8.22 5.73
C ALA A 274 -29.84 -6.81 6.25
N TYR A 275 -28.90 -5.88 6.07
CA TYR A 275 -29.19 -4.47 6.26
C TYR A 275 -29.65 -3.85 4.94
N LYS A 276 -30.79 -3.16 4.99
CA LYS A 276 -31.39 -2.43 3.89
C LYS A 276 -31.59 -0.97 4.33
N PRO A 277 -30.88 -0.01 3.74
CA PRO A 277 -31.06 1.40 4.09
C PRO A 277 -32.47 1.84 3.71
N SER A 278 -33.08 2.69 4.55
CA SER A 278 -34.41 3.27 4.30
C SER A 278 -34.39 4.40 3.29
N GLY A 279 -33.23 5.00 3.06
CA GLY A 279 -32.97 6.07 2.08
C GLY A 279 -31.87 5.69 1.11
N GLU A 280 -31.72 6.48 0.04
CA GLU A 280 -30.59 6.37 -0.87
C GLU A 280 -29.30 6.73 -0.14
N LEU A 281 -28.22 5.99 -0.43
CA LEU A 281 -26.87 6.24 0.06
C LEU A 281 -25.96 6.61 -1.11
N VAL A 282 -25.16 7.65 -0.93
CA VAL A 282 -24.16 8.07 -1.91
C VAL A 282 -22.77 7.81 -1.33
N PHE A 283 -22.02 6.92 -1.96
CA PHE A 283 -20.61 6.70 -1.65
C PHE A 283 -19.77 7.68 -2.46
N GLU A 284 -19.16 8.64 -1.79
CA GLU A 284 -18.35 9.69 -2.41
C GLU A 284 -16.86 9.39 -2.29
N SER A 285 -16.06 9.90 -3.26
CA SER A 285 -14.59 9.84 -3.21
C SER A 285 -14.05 10.46 -1.93
N GLY A 286 -13.08 9.79 -1.29
CA GLY A 286 -12.42 10.30 -0.09
C GLY A 286 -13.32 10.34 1.16
N LYS A 287 -14.45 9.62 1.15
CA LYS A 287 -15.34 9.53 2.31
C LYS A 287 -15.35 8.14 2.93
N ASP A 288 -15.54 8.11 4.25
CA ASP A 288 -15.76 6.90 5.04
C ASP A 288 -17.20 6.87 5.52
N ASN A 289 -17.93 5.87 5.08
CA ASN A 289 -19.33 5.65 5.47
C ASN A 289 -19.35 4.68 6.65
N VAL A 290 -19.51 5.19 7.85
CA VAL A 290 -19.42 4.43 9.09
C VAL A 290 -20.81 3.95 9.52
N PHE A 291 -20.95 2.63 9.67
CA PHE A 291 -22.16 1.97 10.14
C PHE A 291 -21.91 1.36 11.52
N ASN A 292 -22.65 1.82 12.53
CA ASN A 292 -22.65 1.22 13.85
C ASN A 292 -23.84 0.25 13.93
N VAL A 293 -23.53 -1.04 14.02
CA VAL A 293 -24.50 -2.13 13.93
C VAL A 293 -24.63 -2.82 15.29
N THR A 294 -25.74 -2.59 15.99
CA THR A 294 -26.03 -3.30 17.23
C THR A 294 -26.72 -4.63 16.91
N VAL A 295 -26.11 -5.71 17.33
CA VAL A 295 -26.62 -7.09 17.16
C VAL A 295 -27.28 -7.55 18.44
N THR A 296 -28.57 -7.90 18.38
CA THR A 296 -29.35 -8.43 19.49
C THR A 296 -29.74 -9.88 19.19
N ILE A 297 -29.61 -10.76 20.17
CA ILE A 297 -29.97 -12.17 20.04
C ILE A 297 -31.05 -12.50 21.09
N THR A 298 -32.25 -12.82 20.62
CA THR A 298 -33.40 -13.18 21.47
C THR A 298 -33.82 -14.60 21.20
N ASN A 299 -34.79 -15.10 21.96
CA ASN A 299 -35.42 -16.41 21.71
C ASN A 299 -36.11 -16.51 20.33
N MET A 300 -36.41 -15.36 19.69
CA MET A 300 -36.97 -15.31 18.33
C MET A 300 -35.86 -15.30 17.26
N GLY A 301 -34.60 -15.21 17.66
CA GLY A 301 -33.42 -15.17 16.79
C GLY A 301 -32.65 -13.85 16.81
N PRO A 302 -31.59 -13.73 15.98
CA PRO A 302 -30.80 -12.54 15.90
C PRO A 302 -31.51 -11.44 15.10
N SER A 303 -31.29 -10.20 15.50
CA SER A 303 -31.75 -8.97 14.82
C SER A 303 -30.68 -7.89 14.88
N VAL A 304 -30.77 -6.88 14.03
CA VAL A 304 -29.83 -5.76 14.02
C VAL A 304 -30.55 -4.42 13.99
N SER A 305 -29.98 -3.44 14.69
CA SER A 305 -30.27 -2.03 14.50
C SER A 305 -29.01 -1.30 14.00
N VAL A 306 -29.18 -0.36 13.09
CA VAL A 306 -28.04 0.30 12.40
C VAL A 306 -28.22 1.80 12.49
N SER A 307 -27.14 2.51 12.89
CA SER A 307 -26.98 3.93 12.70
C SER A 307 -25.76 4.20 11.80
N SER A 308 -25.79 5.28 11.03
CA SER A 308 -24.70 5.62 10.12
C SER A 308 -24.29 7.06 10.21
N GLU A 309 -23.03 7.33 9.89
CA GLU A 309 -22.46 8.66 9.73
C GLU A 309 -21.46 8.66 8.56
N ILE A 310 -21.24 9.84 7.96
CA ILE A 310 -20.26 10.03 6.89
C ILE A 310 -19.15 10.92 7.43
N LYS A 311 -17.91 10.49 7.27
CA LYS A 311 -16.69 11.20 7.68
C LYS A 311 -15.76 11.39 6.50
N ASP A 312 -14.81 12.32 6.60
CA ASP A 312 -13.69 12.34 5.70
C ASP A 312 -12.85 11.08 5.90
N TRP A 313 -12.48 10.44 4.80
CA TRP A 313 -11.56 9.33 4.86
C TRP A 313 -10.16 9.87 5.16
N ALA A 314 -9.82 9.86 6.43
CA ALA A 314 -8.49 10.15 6.90
C ALA A 314 -7.82 8.82 7.23
N ASP A 315 -6.61 8.62 6.78
CA ASP A 315 -5.78 7.50 7.24
C ASP A 315 -5.45 7.70 8.71
N GLY A 316 -5.74 6.69 9.51
CA GLY A 316 -5.50 6.74 10.94
C GLY A 316 -6.49 7.63 11.69
N GLY A 317 -7.78 7.33 11.60
CA GLY A 317 -8.76 7.86 12.54
C GLY A 317 -8.25 7.66 13.96
N THR A 318 -8.30 8.72 14.76
CA THR A 318 -7.83 8.74 16.14
C THR A 318 -8.50 7.61 16.92
N ILE A 319 -7.80 6.47 17.06
CA ILE A 319 -8.11 5.52 18.11
C ILE A 319 -7.57 6.17 19.37
N THR A 320 -8.41 6.88 20.12
CA THR A 320 -8.14 7.25 21.49
C THR A 320 -8.29 6.00 22.34
N GLY A 321 -7.22 5.25 22.41
CA GLY A 321 -7.05 4.07 23.22
C GLY A 321 -5.74 3.47 22.79
N MET A 322 -4.69 3.62 23.62
CA MET A 322 -3.49 2.83 23.45
C MET A 322 -3.88 1.36 23.64
N ALA A 323 -4.09 0.66 22.54
CA ALA A 323 -3.71 -0.72 22.44
C ALA A 323 -2.37 -0.67 21.71
N ASP A 324 -1.30 -1.10 22.35
CA ASP A 324 -0.09 -1.47 21.65
C ASP A 324 -0.52 -2.41 20.52
N GLU A 325 -0.23 -2.05 19.27
CA GLU A 325 -0.27 -2.98 18.18
C GLU A 325 0.65 -4.13 18.61
N GLU A 326 0.07 -5.26 18.98
CA GLU A 326 0.85 -6.49 18.98
C GLU A 326 1.30 -6.65 17.54
N SER A 327 2.52 -6.26 17.29
CA SER A 327 3.18 -6.38 15.99
C SER A 327 2.89 -7.78 15.47
N LYS A 328 2.27 -7.91 14.29
CA LYS A 328 2.07 -9.20 13.60
C LYS A 328 3.40 -9.94 13.47
N PHE A 329 4.50 -9.23 13.63
CA PHE A 329 5.85 -9.72 13.59
C PHE A 329 6.35 -9.92 15.02
N LYS A 330 6.88 -11.09 15.29
CA LYS A 330 7.52 -11.42 16.58
C LYS A 330 8.83 -10.67 16.80
N GLY A 331 9.41 -10.15 15.72
CA GLY A 331 10.65 -9.38 15.75
C GLY A 331 11.23 -9.20 14.35
N THR A 332 12.47 -8.75 14.31
CA THR A 332 13.25 -8.58 13.09
C THR A 332 14.60 -9.28 13.18
N VAL A 333 15.10 -9.74 12.05
CA VAL A 333 16.45 -10.31 11.88
C VAL A 333 17.16 -9.51 10.82
N ASN A 334 18.45 -9.21 11.04
CA ASN A 334 19.28 -8.55 10.05
C ASN A 334 20.21 -9.55 9.38
N ASP A 335 20.39 -9.40 8.06
CA ASP A 335 21.45 -10.11 7.36
C ASP A 335 22.82 -9.42 7.53
N ILE A 336 23.85 -10.01 6.96
CA ILE A 336 25.22 -9.48 7.02
C ILE A 336 25.40 -8.17 6.27
N GLU A 337 24.50 -7.84 5.34
CA GLU A 337 24.48 -6.61 4.57
C GLU A 337 23.68 -5.50 5.25
N GLY A 338 23.05 -5.80 6.41
CA GLY A 338 22.29 -4.85 7.22
C GLY A 338 20.83 -4.73 6.81
N HIS A 339 20.33 -5.57 5.90
CA HIS A 339 18.92 -5.58 5.57
C HIS A 339 18.11 -6.20 6.70
N THR A 340 16.95 -5.63 6.99
CA THR A 340 16.08 -6.06 8.08
C THR A 340 14.88 -6.86 7.55
N TYR A 341 14.69 -8.05 8.10
CA TYR A 341 13.58 -8.94 7.76
C TYR A 341 12.69 -9.17 8.98
N PRO A 342 11.42 -8.75 8.93
CA PRO A 342 10.45 -9.12 9.97
C PRO A 342 10.14 -10.61 9.87
N TYR A 343 9.87 -11.25 11.01
CA TYR A 343 9.48 -12.65 11.07
C TYR A 343 8.20 -12.86 11.86
N VAL A 344 7.47 -13.92 11.51
CA VAL A 344 6.29 -14.44 12.22
C VAL A 344 6.61 -15.82 12.77
N GLU A 345 5.91 -16.21 13.83
CA GLU A 345 5.97 -17.56 14.39
C GLU A 345 4.69 -18.31 14.00
N ILE A 346 4.86 -19.46 13.36
CA ILE A 346 3.78 -20.38 13.01
C ILE A 346 4.16 -21.76 13.51
N ASP A 347 3.39 -22.32 14.41
CA ASP A 347 3.62 -23.66 15.02
C ASP A 347 5.02 -23.83 15.63
N GLY A 348 5.55 -22.78 16.26
CA GLY A 348 6.87 -22.78 16.88
C GLY A 348 8.03 -22.62 15.91
N ILE A 349 7.77 -22.38 14.62
CA ILE A 349 8.77 -22.15 13.57
C ILE A 349 8.71 -20.67 13.18
N TYR A 350 9.88 -20.04 13.04
CA TYR A 350 10.01 -18.67 12.60
C TYR A 350 10.13 -18.61 11.08
N TRP A 351 9.25 -17.80 10.47
CA TRP A 351 9.21 -17.57 9.03
C TRP A 351 9.48 -16.11 8.72
N PHE A 352 10.34 -15.85 7.75
CA PHE A 352 10.48 -14.48 7.25
C PHE A 352 9.16 -14.02 6.62
N ALA A 353 8.71 -12.83 6.99
CA ALA A 353 7.52 -12.21 6.42
C ALA A 353 7.80 -11.48 5.09
N LYS A 354 9.04 -11.55 4.62
CA LYS A 354 9.52 -11.00 3.34
C LYS A 354 10.45 -12.00 2.65
N ASN A 355 10.54 -11.88 1.32
CA ASN A 355 11.58 -12.56 0.56
C ASN A 355 12.96 -12.04 0.98
N LEU A 356 13.93 -12.93 1.07
CA LEU A 356 15.33 -12.54 1.22
C LEU A 356 15.81 -11.88 -0.07
N TYR A 357 16.53 -10.77 0.09
CA TYR A 357 17.16 -10.06 -1.02
C TYR A 357 18.66 -9.79 -0.74
N THR A 358 19.21 -10.49 0.25
CA THR A 358 20.64 -10.50 0.50
C THR A 358 21.40 -11.11 -0.67
N THR A 359 22.58 -10.57 -0.97
CA THR A 359 23.50 -11.07 -1.98
C THR A 359 24.63 -11.91 -1.37
N LYS A 360 24.61 -12.09 -0.04
CA LYS A 360 25.66 -12.82 0.70
C LYS A 360 25.07 -13.78 1.73
N LEU A 361 25.76 -14.88 1.92
CA LEU A 361 25.54 -15.77 3.07
C LEU A 361 26.05 -15.13 4.36
N ASN A 362 25.63 -15.64 5.52
CA ASN A 362 26.03 -15.12 6.84
C ASN A 362 27.54 -15.17 7.12
N ASP A 363 28.31 -15.94 6.38
CA ASP A 363 29.76 -15.99 6.44
C ASP A 363 30.45 -14.98 5.52
N GLY A 364 29.67 -14.18 4.79
CA GLY A 364 30.13 -13.17 3.83
C GLY A 364 30.37 -13.70 2.41
N THR A 365 30.17 -15.00 2.17
CA THR A 365 30.29 -15.60 0.83
C THR A 365 29.19 -15.05 -0.07
N ALA A 366 29.53 -14.61 -1.28
CA ALA A 366 28.56 -14.14 -2.26
C ALA A 366 27.62 -15.26 -2.69
N ILE A 367 26.33 -14.99 -2.75
CA ILE A 367 25.35 -15.88 -3.36
C ILE A 367 25.46 -15.70 -4.87
N GLU A 368 25.72 -16.79 -5.57
CA GLU A 368 25.88 -16.77 -7.01
C GLU A 368 24.51 -16.49 -7.67
N PHE A 369 24.36 -15.34 -8.33
CA PHE A 369 23.16 -15.04 -9.10
C PHE A 369 23.18 -15.88 -10.38
N ARG A 370 22.12 -16.65 -10.59
CA ARG A 370 21.95 -17.44 -11.81
C ARG A 370 20.70 -16.95 -12.54
N GLU A 371 20.90 -16.39 -13.71
CA GLU A 371 19.82 -16.19 -14.69
C GLU A 371 19.48 -17.54 -15.30
N GLY A 372 18.29 -18.07 -15.00
CA GLY A 372 17.81 -19.32 -15.57
C GLY A 372 16.32 -19.51 -15.35
N GLY A 373 15.67 -20.18 -16.29
CA GLY A 373 14.25 -20.57 -16.15
C GLY A 373 14.06 -21.65 -15.07
N ASN A 374 12.81 -21.89 -14.64
CA ASN A 374 12.45 -22.89 -13.61
C ASN A 374 13.08 -24.26 -13.81
N ALA A 375 13.38 -24.67 -15.05
CA ALA A 375 14.01 -25.95 -15.35
C ALA A 375 15.47 -26.06 -14.87
N ASP A 376 16.17 -24.95 -14.72
CA ASP A 376 17.58 -24.95 -14.29
C ASP A 376 17.67 -25.02 -12.77
N TRP A 377 16.74 -24.39 -12.05
CA TRP A 377 16.65 -24.49 -10.58
C TRP A 377 16.34 -25.90 -10.11
N MET A 378 15.54 -26.67 -10.87
CA MET A 378 15.22 -28.07 -10.53
C MET A 378 16.39 -29.04 -10.70
N LYS A 379 17.49 -28.61 -11.33
CA LYS A 379 18.71 -29.44 -11.56
C LYS A 379 19.81 -29.17 -10.53
N LEU A 380 19.60 -28.24 -9.59
CA LEU A 380 20.58 -27.96 -8.57
C LEU A 380 20.62 -29.11 -7.56
N GLU A 381 21.76 -29.75 -7.43
CA GLU A 381 22.01 -30.81 -6.45
C GLU A 381 22.37 -30.27 -5.05
N THR A 382 22.60 -28.96 -4.94
CA THR A 382 22.89 -28.25 -3.69
C THR A 382 21.94 -27.08 -3.53
N PRO A 383 21.44 -26.79 -2.31
CA PRO A 383 20.65 -25.60 -2.04
C PRO A 383 21.46 -24.34 -2.41
N ALA A 384 20.76 -23.39 -3.05
CA ALA A 384 21.32 -22.06 -3.32
C ALA A 384 21.38 -21.25 -2.03
#